data_2e4e55330301e1472337f30c23a3252f
#
_entry.id   2e4e55330301e1472337f30c23a3252f
#
_cell.length_a   1.000
_cell.length_b   1.000
_cell.length_c   1.000
_cell.angle_alpha   90.00
_cell.angle_beta   90.00
_cell.angle_gamma   90.00
#
_symmetry.space_group_name_H-M   'P 1'
#
loop_
_entity.id
_entity.type
_entity.pdbx_description
1 polymer ?
#
loop_
_entity_poly.entity_id
_entity_poly.type
_entity_poly.pdbx_seq_one_letter_code
_entity_poly.pdbx_strand_id
1 'polypeptide(L)'
;MKLLITGGTGFFGRALLRSWLRDEVCGLSVPEVTIVTRSPISFVERYPEFSSKSWLTLHKSNILDYESLPVDDFFTHILHAATESTVGPSLPALQRYDEVVNGTRNILDYAVKNNVKRVLLTSSGGVYGPQPETLEEIPESYLGI
;
A
#
# COMPACT_ATOMS: atom_id res chain seq x y z
N MET A 1 -10.67 -10.88 9.04
CA MET A 1 -9.32 -10.31 8.76
C MET A 1 -9.45 -8.80 8.79
N LYS A 2 -8.58 -8.11 9.53
CA LYS A 2 -8.54 -6.65 9.54
C LYS A 2 -7.24 -6.19 8.87
N LEU A 3 -7.36 -5.44 7.79
CA LEU A 3 -6.29 -5.11 6.86
C LEU A 3 -6.02 -3.61 6.84
N LEU A 4 -4.79 -3.21 7.13
CA LEU A 4 -4.30 -1.86 6.88
C LEU A 4 -3.66 -1.79 5.50
N ILE A 5 -4.03 -0.80 4.69
CA ILE A 5 -3.43 -0.59 3.36
C ILE A 5 -2.84 0.81 3.30
N THR A 6 -1.57 0.91 2.98
CA THR A 6 -0.96 2.15 2.52
C THR A 6 -0.88 2.14 1.00
N GLY A 7 -1.04 3.30 0.36
CA GLY A 7 -1.13 3.36 -1.10
C GLY A 7 -2.45 2.82 -1.68
N GLY A 8 -3.46 2.58 -0.83
CA GLY A 8 -4.77 2.06 -1.23
C GLY A 8 -5.54 2.96 -2.20
N THR A 9 -5.22 4.25 -2.27
CA THR A 9 -5.79 5.21 -3.23
C THR A 9 -5.06 5.19 -4.59
N GLY A 10 -3.94 4.48 -4.71
CA GLY A 10 -3.15 4.33 -5.92
C GLY A 10 -3.76 3.32 -6.91
N PHE A 11 -3.00 2.99 -7.96
CA PHE A 11 -3.44 2.10 -9.04
C PHE A 11 -3.82 0.69 -8.53
N PHE A 12 -2.89 0.03 -7.85
CA PHE A 12 -3.10 -1.32 -7.32
C PHE A 12 -4.16 -1.35 -6.22
N GLY A 13 -4.12 -0.37 -5.29
CA GLY A 13 -5.10 -0.30 -4.22
C GLY A 13 -6.53 -0.18 -4.73
N ARG A 14 -6.78 0.70 -5.71
CA ARG A 14 -8.10 0.84 -6.32
C ARG A 14 -8.55 -0.42 -7.09
N ALA A 15 -7.62 -1.10 -7.77
CA ALA A 15 -7.93 -2.36 -8.44
C ALA A 15 -8.41 -3.41 -7.43
N LEU A 16 -7.69 -3.54 -6.30
CA LEU A 16 -8.05 -4.45 -5.21
C LEU A 16 -9.40 -4.08 -4.59
N LEU A 17 -9.62 -2.80 -4.30
CA LEU A 17 -10.91 -2.34 -3.76
C LEU A 17 -12.09 -2.62 -4.71
N ARG A 18 -11.88 -2.44 -6.02
CA ARG A 18 -12.91 -2.77 -7.02
C ARG A 18 -13.18 -4.26 -7.13
N SER A 19 -12.16 -5.11 -6.99
CA SER A 19 -12.37 -6.55 -6.90
C SER A 19 -13.27 -6.93 -5.72
N TRP A 20 -13.07 -6.32 -4.57
CA TRP A 20 -13.95 -6.54 -3.42
C TRP A 20 -15.36 -5.97 -3.61
N LEU A 21 -15.51 -4.83 -4.30
CA LEU A 21 -16.84 -4.31 -4.65
C LEU A 21 -17.64 -5.25 -5.57
N ARG A 22 -16.95 -5.98 -6.44
CA ARG A 22 -17.56 -6.92 -7.39
C ARG A 22 -17.68 -8.34 -6.86
N ASP A 23 -17.25 -8.58 -5.61
CA ASP A 23 -17.19 -9.91 -4.99
C ASP A 23 -16.38 -10.94 -5.82
N GLU A 24 -15.37 -10.44 -6.54
CA GLU A 24 -14.54 -11.24 -7.45
C GLU A 24 -13.35 -11.93 -6.79
N VAL A 25 -13.18 -11.77 -5.48
CA VAL A 25 -12.01 -12.32 -4.77
C VAL A 25 -12.31 -13.76 -4.32
N CYS A 26 -12.33 -14.68 -5.26
CA CYS A 26 -12.17 -16.14 -5.07
C CYS A 26 -12.84 -16.74 -3.82
N GLY A 27 -14.09 -16.39 -3.53
CA GLY A 27 -14.83 -16.94 -2.38
C GLY A 27 -14.31 -16.51 -1.00
N LEU A 28 -13.41 -15.54 -0.94
CA LEU A 28 -12.97 -14.96 0.32
C LEU A 28 -13.93 -13.83 0.72
N SER A 29 -14.34 -13.81 1.97
CA SER A 29 -15.10 -12.69 2.53
C SER A 29 -14.28 -11.41 2.45
N VAL A 30 -14.93 -10.30 2.10
CA VAL A 30 -14.30 -8.97 2.08
C VAL A 30 -13.75 -8.66 3.49
N PRO A 31 -12.47 -8.32 3.63
CA PRO A 31 -11.91 -7.97 4.93
C PRO A 31 -12.42 -6.61 5.41
N GLU A 32 -12.31 -6.34 6.70
CA GLU A 32 -12.35 -4.97 7.18
C GLU A 32 -11.06 -4.26 6.74
N VAL A 33 -11.20 -3.19 5.97
CA VAL A 33 -10.08 -2.47 5.34
C VAL A 33 -9.99 -1.06 5.89
N THR A 34 -8.81 -0.68 6.36
CA THR A 34 -8.46 0.71 6.64
C THR A 34 -7.38 1.16 5.67
N ILE A 35 -7.66 2.23 4.92
CA ILE A 35 -6.68 2.85 4.03
C ILE A 35 -6.09 4.07 4.71
N VAL A 36 -4.77 4.08 4.83
CA VAL A 36 -4.00 5.28 5.20
C VAL A 36 -3.83 6.15 3.95
N THR A 37 -4.34 7.37 4.01
CA THR A 37 -4.27 8.33 2.90
C THR A 37 -4.16 9.77 3.39
N ARG A 38 -3.42 10.60 2.65
CA ARG A 38 -3.29 12.04 2.96
C ARG A 38 -4.58 12.82 2.68
N SER A 39 -5.43 12.33 1.79
CA SER A 39 -6.62 13.07 1.30
C SER A 39 -7.85 12.16 1.16
N PRO A 40 -8.48 11.74 2.28
CA PRO A 40 -9.67 10.89 2.25
C PRO A 40 -10.83 11.50 1.45
N ILE A 41 -11.09 12.80 1.65
CA ILE A 41 -12.20 13.52 1.00
C ILE A 41 -12.02 13.50 -0.52
N SER A 42 -10.87 13.93 -1.02
CA SER A 42 -10.60 13.96 -2.46
C SER A 42 -10.65 12.56 -3.09
N PHE A 43 -10.34 11.52 -2.32
CA PHE A 43 -10.48 10.15 -2.80
C PHE A 43 -11.94 9.78 -3.04
N VAL A 44 -12.83 10.06 -2.07
CA VAL A 44 -14.26 9.74 -2.19
C VAL A 44 -14.94 10.61 -3.24
N GLU A 45 -14.59 11.90 -3.34
CA GLU A 45 -15.12 12.79 -4.39
C GLU A 45 -14.76 12.26 -5.79
N ARG A 46 -13.54 11.75 -5.98
CA ARG A 46 -13.09 11.22 -7.27
C ARG A 46 -13.59 9.79 -7.56
N TYR A 47 -13.88 9.02 -6.53
CA TYR A 47 -14.27 7.61 -6.61
C TYR A 47 -15.47 7.34 -5.67
N PRO A 48 -16.65 7.87 -6.01
CA PRO A 48 -17.83 7.81 -5.15
C PRO A 48 -18.34 6.38 -4.92
N GLU A 49 -17.94 5.42 -5.76
CA GLU A 49 -18.24 4.00 -5.59
C GLU A 49 -17.72 3.41 -4.27
N PHE A 50 -16.73 4.06 -3.65
CA PHE A 50 -16.16 3.65 -2.36
C PHE A 50 -16.79 4.37 -1.17
N SER A 51 -17.70 5.32 -1.42
CA SER A 51 -18.40 6.02 -0.36
C SER A 51 -19.29 5.07 0.44
N SER A 52 -19.32 5.26 1.75
CA SER A 52 -20.25 4.57 2.66
C SER A 52 -20.20 3.03 2.61
N LYS A 53 -19.05 2.45 2.29
CA LYS A 53 -18.85 1.00 2.39
C LYS A 53 -18.54 0.62 3.84
N SER A 54 -19.36 -0.24 4.44
CA SER A 54 -19.23 -0.64 5.85
C SER A 54 -17.91 -1.35 6.16
N TRP A 55 -17.29 -1.97 5.16
CA TRP A 55 -16.02 -2.67 5.28
C TRP A 55 -14.77 -1.78 5.03
N LEU A 56 -14.97 -0.49 4.62
CA LEU A 56 -13.89 0.41 4.23
C LEU A 56 -13.85 1.65 5.12
N THR A 57 -12.72 1.86 5.77
CA THR A 57 -12.39 3.08 6.52
C THR A 57 -11.25 3.83 5.82
N LEU A 58 -11.38 5.14 5.71
CA LEU A 58 -10.31 6.01 5.21
C LEU A 58 -9.73 6.80 6.39
N HIS A 59 -8.49 6.49 6.75
CA HIS A 59 -7.79 7.16 7.84
C HIS A 59 -6.84 8.23 7.28
N LYS A 60 -7.06 9.48 7.71
CA LYS A 60 -6.18 10.59 7.28
C LYS A 60 -4.85 10.52 8.00
N SER A 61 -3.80 10.18 7.26
CA SER A 61 -2.44 10.07 7.79
C SER A 61 -1.41 10.17 6.67
N ASN A 62 -0.17 10.45 7.08
CA ASN A 62 1.02 10.36 6.23
C ASN A 62 1.95 9.29 6.81
N ILE A 63 2.42 8.34 5.99
CA ILE A 63 3.33 7.28 6.43
C ILE A 63 4.66 7.80 7.00
N LEU A 64 5.05 9.04 6.70
CA LEU A 64 6.22 9.70 7.28
C LEU A 64 5.96 10.22 8.70
N ASP A 65 4.71 10.35 9.11
CA ASP A 65 4.30 10.79 10.43
C ASP A 65 3.74 9.59 11.21
N TYR A 66 4.64 8.94 11.96
CA TYR A 66 4.32 7.73 12.72
C TYR A 66 3.15 7.94 13.69
N GLU A 67 3.10 9.09 14.36
CA GLU A 67 2.07 9.38 15.37
C GLU A 67 0.68 9.62 14.77
N SER A 68 0.62 9.88 13.46
CA SER A 68 -0.66 10.00 12.74
C SER A 68 -1.26 8.66 12.29
N LEU A 69 -0.53 7.55 12.45
CA LEU A 69 -1.04 6.22 12.11
C LEU A 69 -2.17 5.78 13.07
N PRO A 70 -3.09 4.88 12.66
CA PRO A 70 -4.20 4.45 13.52
C PRO A 70 -3.72 3.84 14.84
N VAL A 71 -4.17 4.37 15.99
CA VAL A 71 -3.68 3.92 17.32
C VAL A 71 -4.62 2.93 18.02
N ASP A 72 -5.92 2.97 17.75
CA ASP A 72 -6.94 2.19 18.47
C ASP A 72 -7.42 0.96 17.68
N ASP A 73 -6.77 0.63 16.58
CA ASP A 73 -7.14 -0.44 15.68
C ASP A 73 -6.14 -1.60 15.70
N PHE A 74 -6.64 -2.82 15.88
CA PHE A 74 -5.82 -4.04 15.83
C PHE A 74 -5.84 -4.64 14.43
N PHE A 75 -4.86 -4.30 13.60
CA PHE A 75 -4.73 -4.90 12.29
C PHE A 75 -4.03 -6.26 12.37
N THR A 76 -4.57 -7.23 11.65
CA THR A 76 -3.95 -8.56 11.54
C THR A 76 -2.95 -8.63 10.37
N HIS A 77 -3.16 -7.79 9.36
CA HIS A 77 -2.37 -7.75 8.13
C HIS A 77 -2.11 -6.31 7.69
N ILE A 78 -0.98 -6.09 7.06
CA ILE A 78 -0.66 -4.82 6.38
C ILE A 78 -0.30 -5.11 4.93
N LEU A 79 -0.87 -4.35 4.00
CA LEU A 79 -0.40 -4.21 2.63
C LEU A 79 0.25 -2.84 2.47
N HIS A 80 1.57 -2.82 2.34
CA HIS A 80 2.32 -1.59 2.13
C HIS A 80 2.62 -1.41 0.64
N ALA A 81 1.82 -0.56 -0.01
CA ALA A 81 1.94 -0.23 -1.42
C ALA A 81 2.07 1.29 -1.66
N ALA A 82 2.34 2.05 -0.58
CA ALA A 82 2.59 3.47 -0.69
C ALA A 82 4.00 3.71 -1.23
N THR A 83 4.06 4.24 -2.44
CA THR A 83 5.28 4.76 -3.05
C THR A 83 4.90 5.90 -3.96
N GLU A 84 5.85 6.77 -4.29
CA GLU A 84 5.61 7.75 -5.32
C GLU A 84 5.41 7.05 -6.68
N SER A 85 4.30 7.36 -7.34
CA SER A 85 4.08 6.92 -8.71
C SER A 85 5.01 7.68 -9.66
N THR A 86 5.54 6.98 -10.66
CA THR A 86 6.35 7.59 -11.73
C THR A 86 5.54 8.53 -12.64
N VAL A 87 4.24 8.65 -12.41
CA VAL A 87 3.31 9.50 -13.19
C VAL A 87 3.07 10.79 -12.41
N GLY A 88 3.78 11.83 -12.75
CA GLY A 88 3.67 13.16 -12.14
C GLY A 88 5.02 13.87 -12.05
N PRO A 89 5.07 15.10 -11.52
CA PRO A 89 6.33 15.77 -11.25
C PRO A 89 7.14 14.92 -10.28
N SER A 90 8.36 14.53 -10.68
CA SER A 90 9.21 13.69 -9.85
C SER A 90 9.65 14.46 -8.60
N LEU A 91 9.51 13.84 -7.44
CA LEU A 91 10.10 14.36 -6.22
C LEU A 91 11.62 14.43 -6.33
N PRO A 92 12.27 15.38 -5.65
CA PRO A 92 13.72 15.36 -5.50
C PRO A 92 14.18 14.00 -4.93
N ALA A 93 15.35 13.53 -5.37
CA ALA A 93 15.84 12.19 -5.02
C ALA A 93 15.88 11.91 -3.51
N LEU A 94 16.30 12.90 -2.70
CA LEU A 94 16.32 12.76 -1.23
C LEU A 94 14.92 12.62 -0.65
N GLN A 95 13.97 13.40 -1.13
CA GLN A 95 12.58 13.32 -0.66
C GLN A 95 11.96 11.97 -1.03
N ARG A 96 12.23 11.46 -2.23
CA ARG A 96 11.81 10.12 -2.64
C ARG A 96 12.43 9.04 -1.75
N TYR A 97 13.72 9.17 -1.46
CA TYR A 97 14.42 8.27 -0.53
C TYR A 97 13.74 8.26 0.84
N ASP A 98 13.44 9.42 1.40
CA ASP A 98 12.76 9.55 2.69
C ASP A 98 11.38 8.91 2.68
N GLU A 99 10.57 9.15 1.63
CA GLU A 99 9.24 8.53 1.51
C GLU A 99 9.33 7.00 1.45
N VAL A 100 10.27 6.46 0.67
CA VAL A 100 10.41 5.00 0.53
C VAL A 100 11.00 4.38 1.79
N VAL A 101 12.10 4.90 2.29
CA VAL A 101 12.85 4.27 3.40
C VAL A 101 12.20 4.55 4.74
N ASN A 102 11.96 5.82 5.07
CA ASN A 102 11.40 6.19 6.38
C ASN A 102 9.91 5.85 6.46
N GLY A 103 9.17 6.01 5.36
CA GLY A 103 7.77 5.57 5.31
C GLY A 103 7.64 4.06 5.52
N THR A 104 8.46 3.25 4.86
CA THR A 104 8.47 1.79 5.06
C THR A 104 8.89 1.43 6.47
N ARG A 105 9.94 2.08 7.03
CA ARG A 105 10.37 1.87 8.42
C ARG A 105 9.22 2.12 9.39
N ASN A 106 8.53 3.25 9.28
CA ASN A 106 7.40 3.59 10.15
C ASN A 106 6.30 2.51 10.11
N ILE A 107 6.00 1.98 8.93
CA ILE A 107 5.00 0.91 8.78
C ILE A 107 5.48 -0.40 9.40
N LEU A 108 6.76 -0.73 9.29
CA LEU A 108 7.32 -1.94 9.92
C LEU A 108 7.38 -1.80 11.44
N ASP A 109 7.79 -0.64 11.96
CA ASP A 109 7.80 -0.35 13.40
C ASP A 109 6.36 -0.39 13.97
N TYR A 110 5.40 0.16 13.22
CA TYR A 110 3.98 0.05 13.54
C TYR A 110 3.51 -1.41 13.59
N ALA A 111 3.90 -2.21 12.60
CA ALA A 111 3.55 -3.63 12.54
C ALA A 111 4.08 -4.40 13.76
N VAL A 112 5.33 -4.16 14.15
CA VAL A 112 5.96 -4.79 15.32
C VAL A 112 5.25 -4.36 16.60
N LYS A 113 5.06 -3.05 16.82
CA LYS A 113 4.43 -2.51 18.03
C LYS A 113 2.99 -3.02 18.23
N ASN A 114 2.26 -3.22 17.13
CA ASN A 114 0.85 -3.66 17.16
C ASN A 114 0.67 -5.17 16.94
N ASN A 115 1.74 -5.96 16.97
CA ASN A 115 1.71 -7.41 16.80
C ASN A 115 0.99 -7.87 15.53
N VAL A 116 1.18 -7.16 14.42
CA VAL A 116 0.63 -7.51 13.11
C VAL A 116 1.19 -8.85 12.65
N LYS A 117 0.33 -9.76 12.20
CA LYS A 117 0.71 -11.13 11.87
C LYS A 117 1.49 -11.25 10.57
N ARG A 118 1.13 -10.43 9.57
CA ARG A 118 1.75 -10.47 8.24
C ARG A 118 1.82 -9.07 7.62
N VAL A 119 2.93 -8.79 6.97
CA VAL A 119 3.15 -7.58 6.17
C VAL A 119 3.49 -8.02 4.76
N LEU A 120 2.76 -7.50 3.78
CA LEU A 120 3.08 -7.60 2.36
C LEU A 120 3.60 -6.24 1.89
N LEU A 121 4.84 -6.20 1.45
CA LEU A 121 5.48 -5.04 0.83
C LEU A 121 5.45 -5.19 -0.68
N THR A 122 4.89 -4.22 -1.40
CA THR A 122 5.04 -4.16 -2.85
C THR A 122 6.42 -3.61 -3.18
N SER A 123 7.24 -4.43 -3.80
CA SER A 123 8.57 -4.07 -4.27
C SER A 123 8.53 -3.56 -5.72
N SER A 124 9.64 -3.57 -6.40
CA SER A 124 9.79 -3.12 -7.78
C SER A 124 10.65 -4.10 -8.57
N GLY A 125 10.33 -4.31 -9.84
CA GLY A 125 11.22 -5.00 -10.78
C GLY A 125 12.61 -4.34 -10.90
N GLY A 126 12.72 -3.06 -10.55
CA GLY A 126 13.99 -2.34 -10.52
C GLY A 126 15.02 -2.90 -9.54
N VAL A 127 14.62 -3.75 -8.58
CA VAL A 127 15.56 -4.43 -7.66
C VAL A 127 16.49 -5.41 -8.38
N TYR A 128 16.09 -5.87 -9.55
CA TYR A 128 16.91 -6.79 -10.37
C TYR A 128 17.91 -6.06 -11.28
N GLY A 129 17.84 -4.73 -11.39
CA GLY A 129 18.62 -3.98 -12.36
C GLY A 129 18.12 -4.14 -13.80
N PRO A 130 18.95 -3.80 -14.81
CA PRO A 130 18.62 -4.00 -16.22
C PRO A 130 18.47 -5.50 -16.52
N GLN A 131 17.39 -5.86 -17.23
CA GLN A 131 17.20 -7.24 -17.68
C GLN A 131 18.25 -7.57 -18.77
N PRO A 132 19.04 -8.66 -18.60
CA PRO A 132 19.95 -9.10 -19.64
C PRO A 132 19.20 -9.48 -20.93
N GLU A 133 19.76 -9.14 -22.09
CA GLU A 133 19.16 -9.47 -23.40
C GLU A 133 19.02 -11.00 -23.64
N THR A 134 19.80 -11.80 -22.88
CA THR A 134 19.76 -13.27 -22.96
C THR A 134 18.59 -13.91 -22.18
N LEU A 135 17.85 -13.12 -21.38
CA LEU A 135 16.72 -13.59 -20.59
C LEU A 135 15.41 -13.03 -21.15
N GLU A 136 14.49 -13.91 -21.55
CA GLU A 136 13.11 -13.50 -21.90
C GLU A 136 12.35 -13.05 -20.67
N GLU A 137 12.55 -13.74 -19.53
CA GLU A 137 11.94 -13.42 -18.25
C GLU A 137 12.99 -13.48 -17.14
N ILE A 138 12.88 -12.62 -16.15
CA ILE A 138 13.75 -12.65 -14.97
C ILE A 138 13.18 -13.69 -14.00
N PRO A 139 13.91 -14.82 -13.75
CA PRO A 139 13.45 -15.82 -12.79
C PRO A 139 13.64 -15.35 -11.35
N GLU A 140 12.86 -15.89 -10.41
CA GLU A 140 12.95 -15.59 -8.97
C GLU A 140 14.36 -15.83 -8.38
N SER A 141 15.15 -16.71 -8.98
CA SER A 141 16.51 -17.00 -8.57
C SER A 141 17.56 -15.99 -9.07
N TYR A 142 17.15 -15.03 -9.91
CA TYR A 142 18.08 -14.02 -10.43
C TYR A 142 18.44 -13.01 -9.35
N LEU A 143 19.73 -12.88 -9.07
CA LEU A 143 20.22 -12.04 -7.97
C LEU A 143 20.41 -10.56 -8.33
N GLY A 144 20.15 -10.20 -9.58
CA GLY A 144 20.43 -8.84 -10.08
C GLY A 144 21.90 -8.63 -10.43
N ILE A 145 22.22 -7.42 -10.86
CA ILE A 145 23.59 -6.98 -11.20
C ILE A 145 24.03 -5.95 -10.17
#